data_86a8a2ba5bd53f645abce284097d8d91
#
_entry.id   86a8a2ba5bd53f645abce284097d8d91
#
_cell.length_a   1.000
_cell.length_b   1.000
_cell.length_c   1.000
_cell.angle_alpha   90.00
_cell.angle_beta   90.00
_cell.angle_gamma   90.00
#
_symmetry.space_group_name_H-M   'P 1'
#
loop_
_entity.id
_entity.type
_entity.pdbx_description
1 polymer ?
#
loop_
_entity_poly.entity_id
_entity_poly.type
_entity_poly.pdbx_seq_one_letter_code
_entity_poly.pdbx_strand_id
1 'polypeptide(L)'
;DHSTINRWVIDYAPQLEESFRKRCKRPVGTSWRMDETYIKVKGKWVYLYRAVDKEGKTVDFLLSGKRDEPAARAFFNKAIGSNGLPEKVTMDKSGANKAGVNTINLALALLCLFGGLPLQMTVRQIKYLNNIVEQDHRFVKKITNGMRGFKAFHSAEATLSGIELHHMLRKN
;
A
#
# COMPACT_ATOMS: atom_id res chain seq x y z
N ASP A 1 -23.93 -14.86 -14.91
CA ASP A 1 -22.72 -15.39 -15.55
C ASP A 1 -21.49 -14.86 -14.83
N HIS A 2 -20.47 -15.74 -14.63
CA HIS A 2 -19.22 -15.38 -13.95
C HIS A 2 -18.42 -14.27 -14.69
N SER A 3 -18.54 -14.18 -16.01
CA SER A 3 -17.90 -13.10 -16.79
C SER A 3 -18.52 -11.73 -16.49
N THR A 4 -19.82 -11.67 -16.23
CA THR A 4 -20.51 -10.45 -15.80
C THR A 4 -20.04 -10.02 -14.41
N ILE A 5 -19.91 -10.95 -13.48
CA ILE A 5 -19.39 -10.65 -12.12
C ILE A 5 -17.96 -10.14 -12.22
N ASN A 6 -17.09 -10.77 -13.01
CA ASN A 6 -15.72 -10.32 -13.20
C ASN A 6 -15.66 -8.90 -13.78
N ARG A 7 -16.52 -8.56 -14.77
CA ARG A 7 -16.62 -7.20 -15.30
C ARG A 7 -17.04 -6.21 -14.22
N TRP A 8 -18.04 -6.54 -13.42
CA TRP A 8 -18.48 -5.67 -12.31
C TRP A 8 -17.38 -5.46 -11.27
N VAL A 9 -16.59 -6.48 -10.95
CA VAL A 9 -15.44 -6.30 -10.05
C VAL A 9 -14.44 -5.31 -10.64
N ILE A 10 -14.12 -5.42 -11.94
CA ILE A 10 -13.18 -4.51 -12.61
C ILE A 10 -13.71 -3.08 -12.63
N ASP A 11 -15.00 -2.90 -12.91
CA ASP A 11 -15.61 -1.58 -13.08
C ASP A 11 -15.90 -0.89 -11.74
N TYR A 12 -16.39 -1.62 -10.75
CA TYR A 12 -16.92 -1.03 -9.51
C TYR A 12 -16.01 -1.15 -8.28
N ALA A 13 -15.15 -2.16 -8.20
CA ALA A 13 -14.33 -2.34 -7.00
C ALA A 13 -13.42 -1.14 -6.69
N PRO A 14 -12.74 -0.50 -7.66
CA PRO A 14 -11.95 0.71 -7.40
C PRO A 14 -12.80 1.87 -6.89
N GLN A 15 -13.99 2.07 -7.47
CA GLN A 15 -14.90 3.15 -7.08
C GLN A 15 -15.46 2.96 -5.66
N LEU A 16 -15.80 1.71 -5.32
CA LEU A 16 -16.27 1.37 -3.98
C LEU A 16 -15.15 1.53 -2.94
N GLU A 17 -13.93 1.13 -3.27
CA GLU A 17 -12.75 1.29 -2.41
C GLU A 17 -12.45 2.76 -2.16
N GLU A 18 -12.45 3.58 -3.20
CA GLU A 18 -12.27 5.03 -3.08
C GLU A 18 -13.37 5.69 -2.24
N SER A 19 -14.63 5.33 -2.49
CA SER A 19 -15.78 5.84 -1.74
C SER A 19 -15.69 5.45 -0.25
N PHE A 20 -15.30 4.20 0.04
CA PHE A 20 -15.10 3.74 1.41
C PHE A 20 -13.98 4.51 2.10
N ARG A 21 -12.85 4.75 1.44
CA ARG A 21 -11.75 5.53 2.01
C ARG A 21 -12.18 6.94 2.38
N LYS A 22 -12.96 7.58 1.52
CA LYS A 22 -13.40 8.96 1.75
C LYS A 22 -14.42 9.10 2.87
N ARG A 23 -15.31 8.11 3.06
CA ARG A 23 -16.50 8.25 3.91
C ARG A 23 -16.48 7.41 5.19
N CYS A 24 -15.88 6.23 5.12
CA CYS A 24 -16.05 5.20 6.15
C CYS A 24 -14.75 4.75 6.79
N LYS A 25 -13.60 4.95 6.13
CA LYS A 25 -12.31 4.49 6.65
C LYS A 25 -11.96 5.25 7.93
N ARG A 26 -11.70 4.50 8.99
CA ARG A 26 -11.22 5.08 10.26
C ARG A 26 -9.80 5.61 10.10
N PRO A 27 -9.43 6.67 10.84
CA PRO A 27 -8.06 7.17 10.89
C PRO A 27 -7.07 6.06 11.26
N VAL A 28 -5.90 6.09 10.64
CA VAL A 28 -4.79 5.20 10.96
C VAL A 28 -3.80 5.90 11.88
N GLY A 29 -3.05 5.11 12.65
CA GLY A 29 -2.00 5.64 13.51
C GLY A 29 -0.82 6.21 12.72
N THR A 30 0.00 7.04 13.37
CA THR A 30 1.16 7.73 12.77
C THR A 30 2.41 6.85 12.64
N SER A 31 2.37 5.60 13.11
CA SER A 31 3.49 4.64 13.01
C SER A 31 3.11 3.52 12.04
N TRP A 32 3.72 3.57 10.85
CA TRP A 32 3.41 2.62 9.76
C TRP A 32 4.44 1.49 9.67
N ARG A 33 3.98 0.35 9.16
CA ARG A 33 4.80 -0.80 8.79
C ARG A 33 4.53 -1.09 7.34
N MET A 34 5.57 -1.05 6.53
CA MET A 34 5.50 -1.20 5.09
C MET A 34 6.31 -2.40 4.65
N ASP A 35 5.75 -3.18 3.74
CA ASP A 35 6.41 -4.30 3.10
C ASP A 35 5.82 -4.56 1.71
N GLU A 36 6.56 -5.27 0.86
CA GLU A 36 6.09 -5.69 -0.45
C GLU A 36 5.79 -7.18 -0.49
N THR A 37 4.78 -7.53 -1.25
CA THR A 37 4.51 -8.91 -1.61
C THR A 37 4.35 -9.05 -3.12
N TYR A 38 4.31 -10.29 -3.61
CA TYR A 38 4.31 -10.58 -5.04
C TYR A 38 2.93 -10.99 -5.52
N ILE A 39 2.53 -10.46 -6.68
CA ILE A 39 1.30 -10.81 -7.41
C ILE A 39 1.69 -11.27 -8.81
N LYS A 40 1.08 -12.36 -9.31
CA LYS A 40 1.36 -12.89 -10.65
C LYS A 40 0.45 -12.23 -11.69
N VAL A 41 1.04 -11.52 -12.66
CA VAL A 41 0.31 -10.85 -13.76
C VAL A 41 0.95 -11.24 -15.09
N LYS A 42 0.18 -11.79 -16.04
CA LYS A 42 0.68 -12.28 -17.33
C LYS A 42 1.88 -13.23 -17.18
N GLY A 43 1.84 -14.09 -16.18
CA GLY A 43 2.95 -15.03 -15.91
C GLY A 43 4.18 -14.41 -15.23
N LYS A 44 4.25 -13.09 -15.07
CA LYS A 44 5.36 -12.38 -14.43
C LYS A 44 5.00 -11.96 -13.01
N TRP A 45 5.99 -11.90 -12.12
CA TRP A 45 5.82 -11.38 -10.77
C TRP A 45 5.88 -9.84 -10.79
N VAL A 46 4.89 -9.20 -10.21
CA VAL A 46 4.82 -7.76 -9.94
C VAL A 46 4.72 -7.54 -8.43
N TYR A 47 4.96 -6.32 -7.98
CA TYR A 47 5.07 -5.98 -6.57
C TYR A 47 3.81 -5.30 -6.07
N LEU A 48 3.25 -5.80 -4.98
CA LEU A 48 2.20 -5.14 -4.23
C LEU A 48 2.81 -4.53 -2.97
N TYR A 49 2.98 -3.21 -2.99
CA TYR A 49 3.37 -2.41 -1.83
C TYR A 49 2.18 -2.30 -0.89
N ARG A 50 2.39 -2.50 0.39
CA ARG A 50 1.35 -2.37 1.39
C ARG A 50 1.90 -1.77 2.67
N ALA A 51 1.07 -0.95 3.34
CA ALA A 51 1.36 -0.50 4.69
C ALA A 51 0.16 -0.70 5.61
N VAL A 52 0.46 -1.03 6.86
CA VAL A 52 -0.49 -1.05 7.98
C VAL A 52 0.06 -0.21 9.13
N ASP A 53 -0.80 0.27 10.00
CA ASP A 53 -0.36 0.91 11.23
C ASP A 53 0.06 -0.12 12.31
N LYS A 54 0.42 0.35 13.49
CA LYS A 54 0.83 -0.51 14.60
C LYS A 54 -0.29 -1.44 15.11
N GLU A 55 -1.54 -1.11 14.81
CA GLU A 55 -2.74 -1.88 15.18
C GLU A 55 -3.18 -2.82 14.07
N GLY A 56 -2.48 -2.81 12.92
CA GLY A 56 -2.80 -3.64 11.76
C GLY A 56 -3.86 -3.06 10.84
N LYS A 57 -4.34 -1.82 11.05
CA LYS A 57 -5.26 -1.15 10.14
C LYS A 57 -4.56 -0.82 8.83
N THR A 58 -5.24 -1.07 7.71
CA THR A 58 -4.67 -0.79 6.38
C THR A 58 -4.47 0.71 6.16
N VAL A 59 -3.22 1.12 5.95
CA VAL A 59 -2.87 2.48 5.55
C VAL A 59 -3.16 2.65 4.06
N ASP A 60 -2.40 1.98 3.21
CA ASP A 60 -2.59 1.99 1.76
C ASP A 60 -1.93 0.79 1.08
N PHE A 61 -2.20 0.65 -0.23
CA PHE A 61 -1.57 -0.33 -1.12
C PHE A 61 -1.34 0.26 -2.51
N LEU A 62 -0.37 -0.28 -3.24
CA LEU A 62 -0.05 0.08 -4.63
C LEU A 62 0.51 -1.13 -5.36
N LEU A 63 -0.05 -1.46 -6.53
CA LEU A 63 0.53 -2.45 -7.43
C LEU A 63 1.55 -1.77 -8.34
N SER A 64 2.76 -2.32 -8.46
CA SER A 64 3.82 -1.81 -9.32
C SER A 64 4.50 -2.92 -10.10
N GLY A 65 4.83 -2.66 -11.35
CA GLY A 65 5.64 -3.57 -12.17
C GLY A 65 7.12 -3.63 -11.76
N LYS A 66 7.58 -2.67 -10.95
CA LYS A 66 8.99 -2.53 -10.55
C LYS A 66 9.12 -2.42 -9.03
N ARG A 67 10.30 -2.81 -8.53
CA ARG A 67 10.71 -2.63 -7.13
C ARG A 67 11.91 -1.68 -7.10
N ASP A 68 11.64 -0.41 -7.33
CA ASP A 68 12.63 0.65 -7.40
C ASP A 68 12.21 1.86 -6.54
N GLU A 69 13.09 2.85 -6.40
CA GLU A 69 12.82 4.08 -5.66
C GLU A 69 11.59 4.83 -6.19
N PRO A 70 11.39 5.02 -7.52
CA PRO A 70 10.20 5.68 -8.03
C PRO A 70 8.89 4.99 -7.61
N ALA A 71 8.85 3.65 -7.62
CA ALA A 71 7.69 2.89 -7.18
C ALA A 71 7.43 3.05 -5.67
N ALA A 72 8.48 2.99 -4.85
CA ALA A 72 8.38 3.25 -3.42
C ALA A 72 7.89 4.67 -3.13
N ARG A 73 8.44 5.68 -3.83
CA ARG A 73 8.02 7.07 -3.72
C ARG A 73 6.56 7.27 -4.12
N ALA A 74 6.12 6.66 -5.22
CA ALA A 74 4.72 6.71 -5.65
C ALA A 74 3.78 6.12 -4.60
N PHE A 75 4.16 4.99 -3.99
CA PHE A 75 3.42 4.39 -2.89
C PHE A 75 3.31 5.33 -1.68
N PHE A 76 4.43 5.89 -1.21
CA PHE A 76 4.42 6.80 -0.05
C PHE A 76 3.65 8.09 -0.34
N ASN A 77 3.79 8.69 -1.52
CA ASN A 77 3.01 9.87 -1.90
C ASN A 77 1.50 9.59 -1.87
N LYS A 78 1.07 8.45 -2.40
CA LYS A 78 -0.34 8.01 -2.34
C LYS A 78 -0.80 7.84 -0.90
N ALA A 79 -0.02 7.12 -0.09
CA ALA A 79 -0.35 6.83 1.30
C ALA A 79 -0.41 8.10 2.16
N ILE A 80 0.55 9.00 2.00
CA ILE A 80 0.61 10.28 2.71
C ILE A 80 -0.54 11.20 2.28
N GLY A 81 -0.83 11.27 0.98
CA GLY A 81 -1.95 12.07 0.46
C GLY A 81 -3.31 11.65 1.03
N SER A 82 -3.47 10.36 1.33
CA SER A 82 -4.73 9.80 1.85
C SER A 82 -4.82 9.78 3.39
N ASN A 83 -3.70 9.78 4.12
CA ASN A 83 -3.68 9.50 5.55
C ASN A 83 -2.86 10.52 6.38
N GLY A 84 -2.23 11.49 5.73
CA GLY A 84 -1.29 12.41 6.37
C GLY A 84 0.11 11.81 6.51
N LEU A 85 1.05 12.65 6.97
CA LEU A 85 2.45 12.27 7.14
C LEU A 85 2.64 11.41 8.38
N PRO A 86 3.23 10.21 8.29
CA PRO A 86 3.53 9.41 9.46
C PRO A 86 4.78 9.94 10.20
N GLU A 87 4.80 9.79 11.51
CA GLU A 87 6.00 10.06 12.31
C GLU A 87 7.09 9.01 12.06
N LYS A 88 6.67 7.75 11.89
CA LYS A 88 7.58 6.59 11.80
C LYS A 88 7.14 5.63 10.72
N VAL A 89 8.12 5.17 9.94
CA VAL A 89 7.92 4.09 8.96
C VAL A 89 8.90 2.97 9.27
N THR A 90 8.37 1.79 9.56
CA THR A 90 9.16 0.56 9.70
C THR A 90 9.10 -0.21 8.39
N MET A 91 10.25 -0.66 7.90
CA MET A 91 10.39 -1.43 6.67
C MET A 91 11.54 -2.43 6.81
N ASP A 92 11.66 -3.35 5.87
CA ASP A 92 12.83 -4.19 5.73
C ASP A 92 14.08 -3.38 5.32
N LYS A 93 15.24 -4.04 5.19
CA LYS A 93 16.49 -3.40 4.76
C LYS A 93 16.53 -3.14 3.24
N SER A 94 15.38 -2.93 2.58
CA SER A 94 15.31 -2.58 1.17
C SER A 94 15.91 -1.19 0.92
N GLY A 95 16.91 -1.13 0.06
CA GLY A 95 17.52 0.15 -0.36
C GLY A 95 16.54 1.05 -1.09
N ALA A 96 15.68 0.50 -1.95
CA ALA A 96 14.70 1.24 -2.75
C ALA A 96 13.65 1.94 -1.86
N ASN A 97 13.12 1.24 -0.86
CA ASN A 97 12.14 1.81 0.07
C ASN A 97 12.74 2.93 0.91
N LYS A 98 13.95 2.72 1.41
CA LYS A 98 14.67 3.75 2.17
C LYS A 98 14.97 4.98 1.30
N ALA A 99 15.40 4.79 0.06
CA ALA A 99 15.65 5.87 -0.88
C ALA A 99 14.37 6.66 -1.15
N GLY A 100 13.23 6.00 -1.38
CA GLY A 100 11.93 6.65 -1.57
C GLY A 100 11.52 7.54 -0.40
N VAL A 101 11.67 7.08 0.85
CA VAL A 101 11.39 7.90 2.04
C VAL A 101 12.38 9.03 2.19
N ASN A 102 13.67 8.80 1.93
CA ASN A 102 14.70 9.83 2.02
C ASN A 102 14.47 10.98 1.01
N THR A 103 14.03 10.65 -0.20
CA THR A 103 13.66 11.65 -1.23
C THR A 103 12.49 12.51 -0.75
N ILE A 104 11.48 11.91 -0.12
CA ILE A 104 10.35 12.66 0.45
C ILE A 104 10.83 13.54 1.63
N ASN A 105 11.63 13.00 2.54
CA ASN A 105 12.18 13.75 3.66
C ASN A 105 13.03 14.93 3.19
N LEU A 106 13.81 14.76 2.13
CA LEU A 106 14.58 15.87 1.51
C LEU A 106 13.66 16.96 0.98
N ALA A 107 12.57 16.59 0.28
CA ALA A 107 11.59 17.55 -0.20
C ALA A 107 10.91 18.32 0.95
N LEU A 108 10.57 17.63 2.04
CA LEU A 108 10.00 18.25 3.25
C LEU A 108 11.00 19.18 3.93
N ALA A 109 12.29 18.83 3.99
CA ALA A 109 13.34 19.69 4.54
C ALA A 109 13.54 20.97 3.69
N LEU A 110 13.48 20.86 2.36
CA LEU A 110 13.51 22.03 1.48
C LEU A 110 12.31 22.95 1.70
N LEU A 111 11.11 22.41 1.85
CA LEU A 111 9.92 23.21 2.18
C LEU A 111 10.06 23.93 3.53
N CYS A 112 10.73 23.33 4.50
CA CYS A 112 11.02 23.96 5.80
C CYS A 112 11.88 25.22 5.63
N LEU A 113 12.83 25.25 4.70
CA LEU A 113 13.66 26.45 4.41
C LEU A 113 12.85 27.63 3.88
N PHE A 114 11.68 27.39 3.31
CA PHE A 114 10.73 28.40 2.85
C PHE A 114 9.61 28.73 3.86
N GLY A 115 9.84 28.46 5.15
CA GLY A 115 8.89 28.78 6.23
C GLY A 115 7.88 27.68 6.55
N GLY A 116 8.09 26.47 6.03
CA GLY A 116 7.30 25.29 6.41
C GLY A 116 7.69 24.74 7.79
N LEU A 117 6.82 23.89 8.34
CA LEU A 117 7.12 23.17 9.59
C LEU A 117 8.23 22.12 9.37
N PRO A 118 9.13 21.88 10.37
CA PRO A 118 10.16 20.86 10.30
C PRO A 118 9.57 19.46 10.42
N LEU A 119 9.00 18.96 9.33
CA LEU A 119 8.39 17.63 9.25
C LEU A 119 9.38 16.62 8.69
N GLN A 120 9.53 15.50 9.37
CA GLN A 120 10.40 14.40 8.94
C GLN A 120 9.83 13.05 9.38
N MET A 121 9.89 12.07 8.48
CA MET A 121 9.55 10.67 8.79
C MET A 121 10.78 9.95 9.34
N THR A 122 10.65 9.32 10.49
CA THR A 122 11.69 8.44 11.05
C THR A 122 11.63 7.06 10.39
N VAL A 123 12.72 6.65 9.74
CA VAL A 123 12.85 5.31 9.15
C VAL A 123 13.39 4.32 10.17
N ARG A 124 12.71 3.18 10.33
CA ARG A 124 13.15 2.06 11.17
C ARG A 124 13.32 0.81 10.31
N GLN A 125 14.52 0.23 10.32
CA GLN A 125 14.81 -1.01 9.61
C GLN A 125 14.96 -2.17 10.60
N ILE A 126 13.83 -2.58 11.19
CA ILE A 126 13.77 -3.60 12.25
C ILE A 126 12.84 -4.71 11.79
N LYS A 127 13.40 -5.87 11.43
CA LYS A 127 12.70 -6.99 10.81
C LYS A 127 11.48 -7.48 11.61
N TYR A 128 11.63 -7.71 12.92
CA TYR A 128 10.54 -8.26 13.74
C TYR A 128 9.33 -7.33 13.87
N LEU A 129 9.48 -6.03 13.65
CA LEU A 129 8.35 -5.09 13.66
C LEU A 129 7.51 -5.17 12.38
N ASN A 130 7.99 -5.81 11.32
CA ASN A 130 7.25 -6.02 10.08
C ASN A 130 6.35 -7.26 10.11
N ASN A 131 6.43 -8.10 11.14
CA ASN A 131 5.59 -9.29 11.27
C ASN A 131 4.09 -8.98 11.11
N ILE A 132 3.64 -7.80 11.53
CA ILE A 132 2.23 -7.38 11.42
C ILE A 132 1.82 -7.24 9.95
N VAL A 133 2.60 -6.54 9.13
CA VAL A 133 2.29 -6.38 7.69
C VAL A 133 2.50 -7.69 6.93
N GLU A 134 3.50 -8.50 7.32
CA GLU A 134 3.71 -9.83 6.75
C GLU A 134 2.52 -10.77 7.00
N GLN A 135 1.96 -10.74 8.23
CA GLN A 135 0.74 -11.49 8.55
C GLN A 135 -0.47 -10.96 7.76
N ASP A 136 -0.55 -9.66 7.58
CA ASP A 136 -1.62 -9.01 6.82
C ASP A 136 -1.58 -9.38 5.32
N HIS A 137 -0.39 -9.64 4.76
CA HIS A 137 -0.24 -10.19 3.41
C HIS A 137 -0.90 -11.56 3.22
N ARG A 138 -1.01 -12.37 4.28
CA ARG A 138 -1.62 -13.71 4.20
C ARG A 138 -3.06 -13.64 3.73
N PHE A 139 -3.81 -12.62 4.13
CA PHE A 139 -5.19 -12.43 3.68
C PHE A 139 -5.26 -12.26 2.16
N VAL A 140 -4.46 -11.34 1.60
CA VAL A 140 -4.41 -11.09 0.16
C VAL A 140 -3.93 -12.33 -0.59
N LYS A 141 -2.85 -12.97 -0.11
CA LYS A 141 -2.28 -14.18 -0.72
C LYS A 141 -3.25 -15.35 -0.72
N LYS A 142 -4.05 -15.53 0.34
CA LYS A 142 -5.06 -16.59 0.40
C LYS A 142 -6.04 -16.49 -0.75
N ILE A 143 -6.44 -15.28 -1.15
CA ILE A 143 -7.37 -15.05 -2.25
C ILE A 143 -6.63 -15.14 -3.60
N THR A 144 -5.52 -14.42 -3.76
CA THR A 144 -4.82 -14.30 -5.05
C THR A 144 -4.14 -15.59 -5.50
N ASN A 145 -3.67 -16.43 -4.57
CA ASN A 145 -3.07 -17.73 -4.92
C ASN A 145 -4.08 -18.66 -5.58
N GLY A 146 -5.35 -18.63 -5.15
CA GLY A 146 -6.43 -19.41 -5.78
C GLY A 146 -6.76 -18.97 -7.21
N MET A 147 -6.44 -17.71 -7.57
CA MET A 147 -6.71 -17.14 -8.90
C MET A 147 -5.67 -17.53 -9.96
N ARG A 148 -4.58 -18.23 -9.60
CA ARG A 148 -3.48 -18.62 -10.50
C ARG A 148 -2.82 -17.45 -11.25
N GLY A 149 -3.06 -16.19 -10.82
CA GLY A 149 -2.56 -14.95 -11.42
C GLY A 149 -3.59 -14.24 -12.30
N PHE A 150 -3.24 -13.04 -12.71
CA PHE A 150 -4.09 -12.15 -13.48
C PHE A 150 -3.64 -12.08 -14.95
N LYS A 151 -4.62 -11.89 -15.87
CA LYS A 151 -4.35 -11.77 -17.31
C LYS A 151 -3.92 -10.36 -17.73
N ALA A 152 -4.22 -9.33 -16.94
CA ALA A 152 -3.87 -7.94 -17.24
C ALA A 152 -3.57 -7.17 -15.96
N PHE A 153 -2.74 -6.13 -16.06
CA PHE A 153 -2.34 -5.31 -14.91
C PHE A 153 -3.53 -4.54 -14.33
N HIS A 154 -4.33 -3.87 -15.17
CA HIS A 154 -5.52 -3.12 -14.74
C HIS A 154 -6.55 -4.01 -14.03
N SER A 155 -6.75 -5.25 -14.50
CA SER A 155 -7.69 -6.16 -13.85
C SER A 155 -7.15 -6.71 -12.52
N ALA A 156 -5.83 -6.86 -12.39
CA ALA A 156 -5.18 -7.16 -11.12
C ALA A 156 -5.39 -6.01 -10.12
N GLU A 157 -5.12 -4.79 -10.54
CA GLU A 157 -5.26 -3.58 -9.72
C GLU A 157 -6.71 -3.41 -9.23
N ALA A 158 -7.69 -3.51 -10.13
CA ALA A 158 -9.10 -3.40 -9.78
C ALA A 158 -9.56 -4.51 -8.81
N THR A 159 -9.13 -5.77 -9.06
CA THR A 159 -9.48 -6.88 -8.17
C THR A 159 -8.83 -6.72 -6.80
N LEU A 160 -7.58 -6.26 -6.75
CA LEU A 160 -6.89 -5.97 -5.50
C LEU A 160 -7.59 -4.86 -4.71
N SER A 161 -8.13 -3.82 -5.38
CA SER A 161 -8.95 -2.79 -4.72
C SER A 161 -10.16 -3.41 -4.02
N GLY A 162 -10.84 -4.37 -4.65
CA GLY A 162 -11.95 -5.10 -4.02
C GLY A 162 -11.52 -5.98 -2.85
N ILE A 163 -10.38 -6.67 -2.97
CA ILE A 163 -9.81 -7.50 -1.89
C ILE A 163 -9.44 -6.63 -0.69
N GLU A 164 -8.77 -5.50 -0.93
CA GLU A 164 -8.37 -4.57 0.14
C GLU A 164 -9.58 -3.88 0.79
N LEU A 165 -10.59 -3.50 0.00
CA LEU A 165 -11.85 -3.00 0.53
C LEU A 165 -12.50 -4.01 1.50
N HIS A 166 -12.64 -5.26 1.06
CA HIS A 166 -13.19 -6.32 1.91
C HIS A 166 -12.34 -6.51 3.19
N HIS A 167 -11.01 -6.44 3.04
CA HIS A 167 -10.11 -6.55 4.18
C HIS A 167 -10.25 -5.38 5.17
N MET A 168 -10.36 -4.16 4.67
CA MET A 168 -10.62 -2.97 5.50
C MET A 168 -11.96 -3.03 6.22
N LEU A 169 -13.03 -3.48 5.54
CA LEU A 169 -14.35 -3.67 6.15
C LEU A 169 -14.33 -4.66 7.32
N ARG A 170 -13.51 -5.71 7.23
CA ARG A 170 -13.37 -6.69 8.32
C ARG A 170 -12.57 -6.18 9.52
N LYS A 171 -11.76 -5.15 9.34
CA LYS A 171 -10.93 -4.53 10.38
C LYS A 171 -11.59 -3.31 11.04
N ASN A 172 -12.63 -2.78 10.41
CA ASN A 172 -13.42 -1.67 10.92
C ASN A 172 -14.44 -2.17 11.94
#